data_06ba0012c1df853c2ceb953cd70314d9
#
_entry.id   06ba0012c1df853c2ceb953cd70314d9
#
_cell.length_a   1.000
_cell.length_b   1.000
_cell.length_c   1.000
_cell.angle_alpha   90.00
_cell.angle_beta   90.00
_cell.angle_gamma   90.00
#
_symmetry.space_group_name_H-M   'P 1'
#
loop_
_entity.id
_entity.type
_entity.pdbx_description
1 polymer ?
#
loop_
_entity_poly.entity_id
_entity_poly.type
_entity_poly.pdbx_seq_one_letter_code
_entity_poly.pdbx_strand_id
1 'polypeptide(L)'
;MNDRVFVSSTASKIPYGIKLVAGNKYTIRDLLKATIIRSSNNAAYVLGEYLGNGDIGKFSRMMNAKARELGLYSLNFCSPNGLPPRYTGSCMDEGNARDLYKLAMYAVTFPEFLNISKQANDTIDNGMISLKSTNALLGKVSGVDGLKTGYHNAAGSNIIITAKRGSKRVIVVILGSQKAANRNTIGEDEINNYFNGNSKTLEKVSVKTQSIQIKVIDKNDLIGAITINGVKYGLYSVDDVISKDENKTGLTYSLSLKDKIDRRDLGKVVGTFIATGDNKKEYTGALVLREMPK
;
A
#
# COMPACT_ATOMS: atom_id res chain seq x y z
N MET A 1 -7.83 -23.31 -4.16
CA MET A 1 -8.18 -22.46 -5.33
C MET A 1 -9.45 -22.94 -6.04
N ASN A 2 -9.72 -24.24 -6.03
CA ASN A 2 -10.90 -24.81 -6.68
C ASN A 2 -12.14 -24.92 -5.75
N ASP A 3 -11.95 -24.61 -4.47
CA ASP A 3 -13.07 -24.59 -3.52
C ASP A 3 -14.08 -23.52 -3.95
N ARG A 4 -15.37 -23.87 -3.78
CA ARG A 4 -16.46 -22.98 -4.18
C ARG A 4 -17.02 -22.28 -2.96
N VAL A 5 -17.05 -20.95 -3.04
CA VAL A 5 -17.50 -20.06 -1.98
C VAL A 5 -18.88 -19.50 -2.31
N PHE A 6 -19.73 -19.48 -1.31
CA PHE A 6 -21.10 -18.98 -1.40
C PHE A 6 -21.14 -17.45 -1.39
N VAL A 7 -21.96 -16.86 -2.23
CA VAL A 7 -22.20 -15.41 -2.25
C VAL A 7 -23.35 -15.07 -1.30
N SER A 8 -23.05 -14.33 -0.25
CA SER A 8 -24.07 -13.83 0.68
C SER A 8 -24.96 -12.77 0.05
N SER A 9 -26.14 -12.56 0.63
CA SER A 9 -27.02 -11.45 0.24
C SER A 9 -26.35 -10.10 0.45
N THR A 10 -25.52 -9.95 1.47
CA THR A 10 -24.73 -8.74 1.73
C THR A 10 -23.70 -8.53 0.64
N ALA A 11 -22.88 -9.54 0.35
CA ALA A 11 -21.84 -9.45 -0.68
C ALA A 11 -22.40 -9.09 -2.06
N SER A 12 -23.55 -9.67 -2.45
CA SER A 12 -24.18 -9.41 -3.75
C SER A 12 -24.61 -7.95 -3.94
N LYS A 13 -24.84 -7.21 -2.86
CA LYS A 13 -25.27 -5.80 -2.85
C LYS A 13 -24.12 -4.80 -2.78
N ILE A 14 -22.88 -5.27 -2.57
CA ILE A 14 -21.71 -4.38 -2.51
C ILE A 14 -21.52 -3.68 -3.87
N PRO A 15 -21.45 -2.32 -3.90
CA PRO A 15 -21.44 -1.56 -5.14
C PRO A 15 -20.09 -1.67 -5.89
N TYR A 16 -20.12 -1.29 -7.16
CA TYR A 16 -18.94 -1.26 -8.05
C TYR A 16 -18.25 -2.62 -8.23
N GLY A 17 -19.04 -3.68 -8.18
CA GLY A 17 -18.61 -5.05 -8.44
C GLY A 17 -19.02 -5.56 -9.83
N ILE A 18 -18.89 -6.84 -10.02
CA ILE A 18 -19.49 -7.60 -11.12
C ILE A 18 -20.84 -8.16 -10.67
N LYS A 19 -21.61 -8.69 -11.63
CA LYS A 19 -22.87 -9.35 -11.28
C LYS A 19 -22.61 -10.71 -10.63
N LEU A 20 -22.55 -10.73 -9.29
CA LEU A 20 -22.58 -11.94 -8.48
C LEU A 20 -23.99 -12.15 -7.89
N VAL A 21 -24.55 -13.33 -8.10
CA VAL A 21 -25.91 -13.66 -7.64
C VAL A 21 -25.85 -14.24 -6.24
N ALA A 22 -26.62 -13.68 -5.31
CA ALA A 22 -26.77 -14.25 -3.97
C ALA A 22 -27.26 -15.71 -4.05
N GLY A 23 -26.68 -16.57 -3.25
CA GLY A 23 -27.00 -17.99 -3.27
C GLY A 23 -26.14 -18.81 -4.23
N ASN A 24 -25.49 -18.21 -5.21
CA ASN A 24 -24.60 -18.91 -6.11
C ASN A 24 -23.22 -19.15 -5.47
N LYS A 25 -22.50 -20.13 -6.00
CA LYS A 25 -21.12 -20.45 -5.59
C LYS A 25 -20.15 -20.20 -6.73
N TYR A 26 -19.07 -19.51 -6.43
CA TYR A 26 -17.96 -19.26 -7.36
C TYR A 26 -16.68 -19.87 -6.80
N THR A 27 -15.74 -20.24 -7.66
CA THR A 27 -14.44 -20.73 -7.19
C THR A 27 -13.63 -19.61 -6.55
N ILE A 28 -12.74 -19.91 -5.61
CA ILE A 28 -11.79 -18.94 -5.05
C ILE A 28 -10.98 -18.31 -6.17
N ARG A 29 -10.59 -19.10 -7.20
CA ARG A 29 -9.88 -18.62 -8.38
C ARG A 29 -10.68 -17.56 -9.14
N ASP A 30 -11.96 -17.79 -9.39
CA ASP A 30 -12.84 -16.84 -10.09
C ASP A 30 -13.00 -15.54 -9.29
N LEU A 31 -13.19 -15.64 -7.99
CA LEU A 31 -13.30 -14.48 -7.11
C LEU A 31 -11.99 -13.67 -7.06
N LEU A 32 -10.83 -14.34 -7.05
CA LEU A 32 -9.52 -13.66 -7.15
C LEU A 32 -9.34 -12.97 -8.50
N LYS A 33 -9.68 -13.64 -9.61
CA LYS A 33 -9.69 -13.02 -10.95
C LYS A 33 -10.56 -11.76 -10.97
N ALA A 34 -11.80 -11.85 -10.49
CA ALA A 34 -12.71 -10.72 -10.42
C ALA A 34 -12.15 -9.57 -9.56
N THR A 35 -11.55 -9.89 -8.41
CA THR A 35 -10.96 -8.90 -7.49
C THR A 35 -9.73 -8.22 -8.09
N ILE A 36 -8.83 -8.97 -8.72
CA ILE A 36 -7.54 -8.46 -9.21
C ILE A 36 -7.70 -7.78 -10.56
N ILE A 37 -8.35 -8.44 -11.54
CA ILE A 37 -8.48 -7.95 -12.92
C ILE A 37 -9.49 -6.81 -12.99
N ARG A 38 -10.72 -7.06 -12.54
CA ARG A 38 -11.84 -6.11 -12.67
C ARG A 38 -11.96 -5.14 -11.50
N SER A 39 -11.20 -5.40 -10.40
CA SER A 39 -11.34 -4.63 -9.15
C SER A 39 -12.76 -4.74 -8.56
N SER A 40 -13.32 -5.94 -8.58
CA SER A 40 -14.68 -6.21 -8.13
C SER A 40 -14.77 -6.16 -6.60
N ASN A 41 -15.48 -5.17 -6.07
CA ASN A 41 -15.62 -4.98 -4.62
C ASN A 41 -16.43 -6.09 -3.96
N ASN A 42 -17.47 -6.58 -4.65
CA ASN A 42 -18.28 -7.67 -4.11
C ASN A 42 -17.51 -9.01 -4.10
N ALA A 43 -16.69 -9.29 -5.10
CA ALA A 43 -15.83 -10.48 -5.11
C ALA A 43 -14.80 -10.44 -3.96
N ALA A 44 -14.18 -9.27 -3.73
CA ALA A 44 -13.29 -9.05 -2.59
C ALA A 44 -14.01 -9.24 -1.26
N TYR A 45 -15.25 -8.79 -1.16
CA TYR A 45 -16.08 -8.95 0.04
C TYR A 45 -16.41 -10.44 0.31
N VAL A 46 -16.78 -11.21 -0.74
CA VAL A 46 -16.99 -12.67 -0.62
C VAL A 46 -15.74 -13.38 -0.12
N LEU A 47 -14.57 -13.02 -0.64
CA LEU A 47 -13.30 -13.57 -0.16
C LEU A 47 -13.03 -13.19 1.31
N GLY A 48 -13.37 -11.95 1.70
CA GLY A 48 -13.26 -11.46 3.06
C GLY A 48 -14.17 -12.23 4.02
N GLU A 49 -15.44 -12.45 3.64
CA GLU A 49 -16.37 -13.29 4.41
C GLU A 49 -15.84 -14.73 4.56
N TYR A 50 -15.37 -15.32 3.48
CA TYR A 50 -14.83 -16.69 3.50
C TYR A 50 -13.64 -16.83 4.43
N LEU A 51 -12.64 -15.98 4.29
CA LEU A 51 -11.40 -16.01 5.08
C LEU A 51 -11.64 -15.59 6.54
N GLY A 52 -12.55 -14.65 6.77
CA GLY A 52 -12.96 -14.19 8.09
C GLY A 52 -13.94 -15.13 8.80
N ASN A 53 -14.39 -16.22 8.16
CA ASN A 53 -15.43 -17.11 8.66
C ASN A 53 -16.75 -16.36 8.97
N GLY A 54 -17.18 -15.52 8.02
CA GLY A 54 -18.37 -14.67 8.12
C GLY A 54 -18.14 -13.31 8.77
N ASP A 55 -16.99 -13.07 9.41
CA ASP A 55 -16.64 -11.81 10.08
C ASP A 55 -15.63 -11.00 9.24
N ILE A 56 -16.12 -9.93 8.61
CA ILE A 56 -15.29 -8.99 7.82
C ILE A 56 -14.28 -8.27 8.72
N GLY A 57 -14.64 -7.94 9.95
CA GLY A 57 -13.72 -7.33 10.91
C GLY A 57 -12.57 -8.27 11.26
N LYS A 58 -12.83 -9.57 11.40
CA LYS A 58 -11.79 -10.58 11.58
C LYS A 58 -10.85 -10.61 10.37
N PHE A 59 -11.39 -10.58 9.15
CA PHE A 59 -10.56 -10.54 7.94
C PHE A 59 -9.69 -9.28 7.88
N SER A 60 -10.24 -8.10 8.22
CA SER A 60 -9.45 -6.86 8.29
C SER A 60 -8.33 -6.97 9.33
N ARG A 61 -8.60 -7.55 10.50
CA ARG A 61 -7.55 -7.84 11.50
C ARG A 61 -6.47 -8.79 10.97
N MET A 62 -6.84 -9.81 10.18
CA MET A 62 -5.87 -10.72 9.54
C MET A 62 -4.97 -9.99 8.54
N MET A 63 -5.53 -9.09 7.70
CA MET A 63 -4.75 -8.25 6.79
C MET A 63 -3.77 -7.35 7.55
N ASN A 64 -4.23 -6.71 8.62
CA ASN A 64 -3.39 -5.86 9.47
C ASN A 64 -2.30 -6.65 10.20
N ALA A 65 -2.62 -7.85 10.70
CA ALA A 65 -1.63 -8.74 11.30
C ALA A 65 -0.54 -9.13 10.28
N LYS A 66 -0.93 -9.48 9.04
CA LYS A 66 0.03 -9.74 7.96
C LYS A 66 0.87 -8.50 7.61
N ALA A 67 0.28 -7.31 7.58
CA ALA A 67 1.03 -6.08 7.37
C ALA A 67 2.10 -5.88 8.46
N ARG A 68 1.75 -6.11 9.73
CA ARG A 68 2.71 -6.03 10.87
C ARG A 68 3.82 -7.08 10.75
N GLU A 69 3.47 -8.33 10.43
CA GLU A 69 4.44 -9.40 10.18
C GLU A 69 5.46 -9.04 9.10
N LEU A 70 5.02 -8.32 8.06
CA LEU A 70 5.87 -7.85 6.96
C LEU A 70 6.56 -6.51 7.25
N GLY A 71 6.42 -5.93 8.45
CA GLY A 71 6.99 -4.62 8.80
C GLY A 71 6.37 -3.44 8.05
N LEU A 72 5.07 -3.54 7.67
CA LEU A 72 4.35 -2.53 6.88
C LEU A 72 3.46 -1.70 7.80
N TYR A 73 4.07 -0.92 8.65
CA TYR A 73 3.39 -0.28 9.79
C TYR A 73 2.50 0.90 9.42
N SER A 74 2.71 1.52 8.26
CA SER A 74 1.81 2.58 7.77
C SER A 74 0.50 2.04 7.19
N LEU A 75 0.43 0.73 6.89
CA LEU A 75 -0.77 0.14 6.32
C LEU A 75 -1.80 -0.16 7.40
N ASN A 76 -3.00 0.36 7.21
CA ASN A 76 -4.17 0.06 8.01
C ASN A 76 -5.34 -0.31 7.09
N PHE A 77 -5.76 -1.56 7.16
CA PHE A 77 -6.85 -2.10 6.35
C PHE A 77 -8.13 -2.17 7.17
N CYS A 78 -9.17 -1.52 6.69
CA CYS A 78 -10.48 -1.45 7.33
C CYS A 78 -11.52 -2.28 6.60
N SER A 79 -11.26 -2.65 5.35
CA SER A 79 -12.19 -3.39 4.52
C SER A 79 -11.48 -4.30 3.51
N PRO A 80 -12.13 -5.36 3.00
CA PRO A 80 -11.55 -6.23 1.98
C PRO A 80 -11.47 -5.58 0.59
N ASN A 81 -12.15 -4.47 0.37
CA ASN A 81 -12.38 -3.88 -0.95
C ASN A 81 -11.92 -2.43 -1.11
N GLY A 82 -11.52 -1.74 -0.02
CA GLY A 82 -11.06 -0.36 -0.06
C GLY A 82 -12.15 0.68 -0.31
N LEU A 83 -13.41 0.31 -0.17
CA LEU A 83 -14.51 1.28 -0.26
C LEU A 83 -14.50 2.23 0.94
N PRO A 84 -14.87 3.51 0.74
CA PRO A 84 -14.94 4.47 1.83
C PRO A 84 -15.99 4.13 2.88
N PRO A 85 -15.85 4.67 4.11
CA PRO A 85 -16.70 4.38 5.28
C PRO A 85 -18.21 4.43 5.03
N ARG A 86 -18.66 5.31 4.14
CA ARG A 86 -20.10 5.41 3.78
C ARG A 86 -20.70 4.12 3.20
N TYR A 87 -19.83 3.20 2.70
CA TYR A 87 -20.26 1.91 2.16
C TYR A 87 -19.94 0.74 3.08
N THR A 88 -18.89 0.88 3.89
CA THR A 88 -18.39 -0.22 4.73
C THR A 88 -18.84 -0.10 6.18
N GLY A 89 -19.25 1.11 6.62
CA GLY A 89 -19.50 1.40 8.04
C GLY A 89 -18.23 1.32 8.91
N SER A 90 -17.05 1.29 8.27
CA SER A 90 -15.75 1.09 8.89
C SER A 90 -14.86 2.31 8.71
N CYS A 91 -13.58 2.22 9.12
CA CYS A 91 -12.59 3.27 8.88
C CYS A 91 -12.16 3.32 7.40
N MET A 92 -11.31 4.27 7.03
CA MET A 92 -10.67 4.36 5.72
C MET A 92 -9.41 3.50 5.72
N ASP A 93 -9.15 2.80 4.61
CA ASP A 93 -7.85 2.15 4.40
C ASP A 93 -6.78 3.24 4.22
N GLU A 94 -5.65 3.09 4.90
CA GLU A 94 -4.56 4.06 4.91
C GLU A 94 -3.21 3.40 4.66
N GLY A 95 -2.27 4.17 4.12
CA GLY A 95 -0.91 3.70 3.89
C GLY A 95 -0.06 4.71 3.13
N ASN A 96 1.24 4.43 3.06
CA ASN A 96 2.19 5.21 2.27
C ASN A 96 2.75 4.39 1.09
N ALA A 97 3.37 5.10 0.13
CA ALA A 97 3.91 4.48 -1.08
C ALA A 97 5.02 3.46 -0.79
N ARG A 98 5.84 3.67 0.25
CA ARG A 98 6.94 2.79 0.63
C ARG A 98 6.43 1.42 1.09
N ASP A 99 5.47 1.39 2.01
CA ASP A 99 4.96 0.13 2.53
C ASP A 99 4.11 -0.59 1.48
N LEU A 100 3.41 0.15 0.61
CA LEU A 100 2.75 -0.44 -0.56
C LEU A 100 3.75 -1.01 -1.56
N TYR A 101 4.93 -0.39 -1.74
CA TYR A 101 6.02 -0.95 -2.51
C TYR A 101 6.53 -2.27 -1.90
N LYS A 102 6.78 -2.30 -0.59
CA LYS A 102 7.19 -3.53 0.11
C LYS A 102 6.12 -4.63 -0.01
N LEU A 103 4.83 -4.26 0.16
CA LEU A 103 3.72 -5.19 -0.05
C LEU A 103 3.71 -5.74 -1.49
N ALA A 104 3.95 -4.88 -2.47
CA ALA A 104 4.05 -5.30 -3.86
C ALA A 104 5.25 -6.23 -4.10
N MET A 105 6.41 -5.96 -3.49
CA MET A 105 7.55 -6.87 -3.53
C MET A 105 7.20 -8.26 -2.98
N TYR A 106 6.48 -8.31 -1.88
CA TYR A 106 5.97 -9.57 -1.34
C TYR A 106 4.95 -10.22 -2.28
N ALA A 107 4.00 -9.46 -2.83
CA ALA A 107 2.97 -9.97 -3.72
C ALA A 107 3.53 -10.59 -5.00
N VAL A 108 4.59 -10.03 -5.59
CA VAL A 108 5.20 -10.57 -6.82
C VAL A 108 5.98 -11.87 -6.60
N THR A 109 6.17 -12.31 -5.35
CA THR A 109 6.73 -13.64 -5.04
C THR A 109 5.71 -14.77 -5.25
N PHE A 110 4.42 -14.45 -5.41
CA PHE A 110 3.36 -15.42 -5.66
C PHE A 110 3.07 -15.54 -7.17
N PRO A 111 3.50 -16.63 -7.83
CA PRO A 111 3.31 -16.79 -9.27
C PRO A 111 1.84 -16.73 -9.68
N GLU A 112 0.93 -17.27 -8.88
CA GLU A 112 -0.50 -17.28 -9.16
C GLU A 112 -1.08 -15.86 -9.17
N PHE A 113 -0.64 -14.99 -8.24
CA PHE A 113 -1.05 -13.59 -8.22
C PHE A 113 -0.61 -12.87 -9.50
N LEU A 114 0.65 -13.04 -9.91
CA LEU A 114 1.17 -12.46 -11.16
C LEU A 114 0.46 -13.02 -12.39
N ASN A 115 0.16 -14.33 -12.41
CA ASN A 115 -0.57 -14.95 -13.51
C ASN A 115 -1.97 -14.37 -13.69
N ILE A 116 -2.61 -13.93 -12.61
CA ILE A 116 -3.91 -13.25 -12.67
C ILE A 116 -3.71 -11.77 -13.04
N SER A 117 -2.80 -11.07 -12.38
CA SER A 117 -2.65 -9.60 -12.52
C SER A 117 -2.19 -9.15 -13.90
N LYS A 118 -1.47 -10.01 -14.65
CA LYS A 118 -1.01 -9.74 -16.01
C LYS A 118 -2.10 -9.83 -17.08
N GLN A 119 -3.29 -10.35 -16.74
CA GLN A 119 -4.38 -10.54 -17.70
C GLN A 119 -5.06 -9.20 -18.02
N ALA A 120 -5.01 -8.77 -19.27
CA ALA A 120 -5.77 -7.62 -19.74
C ALA A 120 -7.28 -7.92 -19.83
N ASN A 121 -7.61 -9.15 -20.18
CA ASN A 121 -8.96 -9.70 -20.23
C ASN A 121 -8.95 -11.16 -19.78
N ASP A 122 -10.02 -11.59 -19.13
CA ASP A 122 -10.23 -12.99 -18.73
C ASP A 122 -11.74 -13.25 -18.59
N THR A 123 -12.11 -14.46 -18.26
CA THR A 123 -13.49 -14.84 -17.95
C THR A 123 -13.56 -15.66 -16.66
N ILE A 124 -14.73 -15.67 -16.04
CA ILE A 124 -15.06 -16.51 -14.90
C ILE A 124 -16.44 -17.16 -15.11
N ASP A 125 -16.81 -18.05 -14.19
CA ASP A 125 -18.10 -18.77 -14.23
C ASP A 125 -18.32 -19.49 -15.57
N ASN A 126 -17.35 -20.33 -15.97
CA ASN A 126 -17.35 -21.08 -17.23
C ASN A 126 -17.50 -20.18 -18.48
N GLY A 127 -16.95 -18.98 -18.45
CA GLY A 127 -16.98 -18.04 -19.57
C GLY A 127 -18.19 -17.09 -19.59
N MET A 128 -19.13 -17.25 -18.65
CA MET A 128 -20.34 -16.43 -18.62
C MET A 128 -20.11 -14.98 -18.21
N ILE A 129 -19.04 -14.68 -17.46
CA ILE A 129 -18.72 -13.34 -16.98
C ILE A 129 -17.37 -12.92 -17.53
N SER A 130 -17.36 -11.92 -18.39
CA SER A 130 -16.13 -11.32 -18.93
C SER A 130 -15.52 -10.31 -17.95
N LEU A 131 -14.22 -10.37 -17.81
CA LEU A 131 -13.40 -9.46 -17.00
C LEU A 131 -12.49 -8.64 -17.91
N LYS A 132 -12.47 -7.33 -17.70
CA LYS A 132 -11.51 -6.42 -18.34
C LYS A 132 -10.70 -5.71 -17.26
N SER A 133 -9.38 -5.73 -17.42
CA SER A 133 -8.47 -5.12 -16.45
C SER A 133 -8.68 -3.61 -16.33
N THR A 134 -8.56 -3.12 -15.10
CA THR A 134 -8.53 -1.69 -14.78
C THR A 134 -7.14 -1.08 -14.96
N ASN A 135 -6.11 -1.90 -15.20
CA ASN A 135 -4.76 -1.45 -15.52
C ASN A 135 -4.61 -1.22 -17.02
N ALA A 136 -4.70 0.03 -17.45
CA ALA A 136 -4.64 0.40 -18.88
C ALA A 136 -3.24 0.26 -19.49
N LEU A 137 -2.19 -0.04 -18.73
CA LEU A 137 -0.81 -0.21 -19.20
C LEU A 137 -0.52 -1.65 -19.65
N LEU A 138 -1.35 -2.62 -19.25
CA LEU A 138 -1.25 -4.00 -19.71
C LEU A 138 -1.41 -4.09 -21.24
N GLY A 139 -0.45 -4.74 -21.90
CA GLY A 139 -0.41 -4.86 -23.35
C GLY A 139 0.00 -3.60 -24.11
N LYS A 140 0.19 -2.46 -23.42
CA LYS A 140 0.65 -1.19 -24.02
C LYS A 140 2.09 -0.88 -23.68
N VAL A 141 2.49 -1.05 -22.44
CA VAL A 141 3.86 -0.80 -21.99
C VAL A 141 4.59 -2.12 -21.87
N SER A 142 5.71 -2.24 -22.58
CA SER A 142 6.49 -3.48 -22.65
C SER A 142 6.90 -3.95 -21.25
N GLY A 143 6.64 -5.23 -20.98
CA GLY A 143 6.99 -5.92 -19.74
C GLY A 143 6.02 -5.69 -18.58
N VAL A 144 5.00 -4.84 -18.69
CA VAL A 144 4.00 -4.65 -17.63
C VAL A 144 3.21 -5.93 -17.41
N ASP A 145 3.22 -6.43 -16.17
CA ASP A 145 2.59 -7.69 -15.77
C ASP A 145 1.73 -7.56 -14.48
N GLY A 146 1.37 -6.35 -14.11
CA GLY A 146 0.46 -6.08 -12.98
C GLY A 146 0.63 -4.66 -12.43
N LEU A 147 0.19 -4.35 -11.22
CA LEU A 147 -0.46 -5.19 -10.20
C LEU A 147 -1.92 -4.78 -9.96
N LYS A 148 -2.15 -3.55 -9.42
CA LYS A 148 -3.48 -3.14 -8.94
C LYS A 148 -3.70 -1.64 -9.07
N THR A 149 -4.91 -1.28 -9.46
CA THR A 149 -5.40 0.11 -9.46
C THR A 149 -6.37 0.33 -8.30
N GLY A 150 -6.50 1.58 -7.87
CA GLY A 150 -7.51 2.00 -6.91
C GLY A 150 -8.01 3.41 -7.19
N TYR A 151 -9.26 3.68 -6.87
CA TYR A 151 -9.85 5.00 -6.97
C TYR A 151 -11.01 5.18 -6.00
N HIS A 152 -11.01 6.27 -5.29
CA HIS A 152 -12.19 6.92 -4.73
C HIS A 152 -11.91 8.42 -4.55
N ASN A 153 -12.97 9.24 -4.37
CA ASN A 153 -12.84 10.70 -4.41
C ASN A 153 -11.79 11.27 -3.41
N ALA A 154 -11.68 10.68 -2.22
CA ALA A 154 -10.73 11.16 -1.22
C ALA A 154 -9.28 10.71 -1.48
N ALA A 155 -9.08 9.53 -2.08
CA ALA A 155 -7.76 8.99 -2.35
C ALA A 155 -7.20 9.38 -3.73
N GLY A 156 -8.04 9.86 -4.65
CA GLY A 156 -7.65 10.06 -6.03
C GLY A 156 -7.39 8.76 -6.80
N SER A 157 -6.70 8.87 -7.91
CA SER A 157 -6.36 7.73 -8.77
C SER A 157 -5.01 7.15 -8.39
N ASN A 158 -5.00 5.87 -8.00
CA ASN A 158 -3.85 5.15 -7.48
C ASN A 158 -3.50 3.95 -8.36
N ILE A 159 -2.23 3.60 -8.44
CA ILE A 159 -1.78 2.38 -9.10
C ILE A 159 -0.47 1.87 -8.49
N ILE A 160 -0.38 0.57 -8.33
CA ILE A 160 0.88 -0.16 -8.19
C ILE A 160 1.09 -0.89 -9.50
N ILE A 161 2.24 -0.65 -10.14
CA ILE A 161 2.60 -1.26 -11.42
C ILE A 161 3.83 -2.12 -11.21
N THR A 162 3.90 -3.25 -11.88
CA THR A 162 5.13 -4.01 -12.02
C THR A 162 5.40 -4.30 -13.48
N ALA A 163 6.68 -4.24 -13.85
CA ALA A 163 7.14 -4.58 -15.20
C ALA A 163 8.43 -5.39 -15.13
N LYS A 164 8.54 -6.42 -15.98
CA LYS A 164 9.73 -7.27 -16.10
C LYS A 164 10.24 -7.28 -17.53
N ARG A 165 11.54 -6.97 -17.71
CA ARG A 165 12.24 -7.11 -19.00
C ARG A 165 13.54 -7.89 -18.76
N GLY A 166 13.65 -9.08 -19.33
CA GLY A 166 14.73 -10.02 -19.04
C GLY A 166 14.77 -10.41 -17.54
N SER A 167 15.92 -10.27 -16.91
CA SER A 167 16.10 -10.54 -15.46
C SER A 167 15.69 -9.38 -14.56
N LYS A 168 15.51 -8.18 -15.11
CA LYS A 168 15.21 -6.97 -14.33
C LYS A 168 13.71 -6.80 -14.14
N ARG A 169 13.29 -6.46 -12.90
CA ARG A 169 11.92 -6.08 -12.55
C ARG A 169 11.93 -4.71 -11.89
N VAL A 170 10.94 -3.89 -12.21
CA VAL A 170 10.65 -2.63 -11.55
C VAL A 170 9.25 -2.67 -10.96
N ILE A 171 9.06 -1.99 -9.84
CA ILE A 171 7.76 -1.73 -9.22
C ILE A 171 7.64 -0.22 -9.05
N VAL A 172 6.53 0.34 -9.51
CA VAL A 172 6.21 1.77 -9.43
C VAL A 172 4.92 1.91 -8.64
N VAL A 173 4.92 2.80 -7.64
CA VAL A 173 3.75 3.11 -6.81
C VAL A 173 3.40 4.57 -6.99
N ILE A 174 2.19 4.84 -7.47
CA ILE A 174 1.67 6.20 -7.69
C ILE A 174 0.37 6.33 -6.91
N LEU A 175 0.33 7.32 -6.02
CA LEU A 175 -0.80 7.61 -5.15
C LEU A 175 -1.32 9.03 -5.37
N GLY A 176 -2.62 9.22 -5.19
CA GLY A 176 -3.25 10.54 -5.13
C GLY A 176 -3.28 11.31 -6.45
N SER A 177 -3.11 10.66 -7.59
CA SER A 177 -3.18 11.36 -8.89
C SER A 177 -4.62 11.86 -9.14
N GLN A 178 -4.75 13.08 -9.65
CA GLN A 178 -6.05 13.69 -9.93
C GLN A 178 -6.87 12.90 -10.96
N LYS A 179 -6.21 12.33 -11.98
CA LYS A 179 -6.86 11.58 -13.06
C LYS A 179 -6.12 10.26 -13.33
N ALA A 180 -6.89 9.25 -13.75
CA ALA A 180 -6.33 7.96 -14.15
C ALA A 180 -5.34 8.09 -15.33
N ALA A 181 -5.57 9.00 -16.26
CA ALA A 181 -4.65 9.26 -17.36
C ALA A 181 -3.28 9.72 -16.86
N ASN A 182 -3.24 10.69 -15.94
CA ASN A 182 -1.99 11.23 -15.40
C ASN A 182 -1.15 10.14 -14.70
N ARG A 183 -1.80 9.34 -13.82
CA ARG A 183 -1.09 8.23 -13.16
C ARG A 183 -0.54 7.21 -14.16
N ASN A 184 -1.26 6.95 -15.25
CA ASN A 184 -0.82 6.00 -16.27
C ASN A 184 0.39 6.56 -17.04
N THR A 185 0.36 7.85 -17.45
CA THR A 185 1.50 8.52 -18.10
C THR A 185 2.73 8.49 -17.20
N ILE A 186 2.60 8.92 -15.94
CA ILE A 186 3.70 8.88 -14.96
C ILE A 186 4.25 7.46 -14.83
N GLY A 187 3.36 6.45 -14.73
CA GLY A 187 3.76 5.04 -14.60
C GLY A 187 4.51 4.52 -15.80
N GLU A 188 4.09 4.87 -17.01
CA GLU A 188 4.76 4.53 -18.27
C GLU A 188 6.14 5.17 -18.35
N ASP A 189 6.23 6.47 -18.04
CA ASP A 189 7.49 7.23 -18.06
C ASP A 189 8.49 6.64 -17.06
N GLU A 190 8.08 6.36 -15.83
CA GLU A 190 8.97 5.79 -14.81
C GLU A 190 9.46 4.38 -15.18
N ILE A 191 8.59 3.54 -15.76
CA ILE A 191 8.99 2.21 -16.24
C ILE A 191 10.03 2.34 -17.36
N ASN A 192 9.75 3.18 -18.36
CA ASN A 192 10.64 3.38 -19.49
C ASN A 192 11.97 4.01 -19.08
N ASN A 193 11.94 5.01 -18.20
CA ASN A 193 13.14 5.62 -17.63
C ASN A 193 14.02 4.60 -16.91
N TYR A 194 13.43 3.72 -16.11
CA TYR A 194 14.17 2.65 -15.44
C TYR A 194 14.89 1.72 -16.41
N PHE A 195 14.16 1.21 -17.41
CA PHE A 195 14.74 0.24 -18.34
C PHE A 195 15.70 0.88 -19.35
N ASN A 196 15.58 2.17 -19.65
CA ASN A 196 16.49 2.94 -20.50
C ASN A 196 17.72 3.48 -19.75
N GLY A 197 17.84 3.20 -18.45
CA GLY A 197 18.95 3.71 -17.61
C GLY A 197 18.84 5.20 -17.24
N ASN A 198 17.70 5.83 -17.52
CA ASN A 198 17.42 7.25 -17.23
C ASN A 198 16.69 7.46 -15.89
N SER A 199 16.61 6.43 -15.07
CA SER A 199 15.99 6.51 -13.74
C SER A 199 16.70 7.57 -12.92
N LYS A 200 16.04 8.67 -12.61
CA LYS A 200 16.53 9.62 -11.62
C LYS A 200 16.46 8.93 -10.27
N THR A 201 17.61 8.65 -9.69
CA THR A 201 17.66 8.37 -8.25
C THR A 201 17.11 9.63 -7.59
N LEU A 202 15.95 9.53 -6.92
CA LEU A 202 15.48 10.64 -6.10
C LEU A 202 16.62 10.99 -5.16
N GLU A 203 17.07 12.24 -5.20
CA GLU A 203 18.03 12.73 -4.22
C GLU A 203 17.43 12.44 -2.86
N LYS A 204 18.12 11.61 -2.09
CA LYS A 204 17.79 11.42 -0.68
C LYS A 204 17.98 12.80 -0.06
N VAL A 205 16.88 13.46 0.33
CA VAL A 205 16.98 14.66 1.15
C VAL A 205 17.52 14.18 2.49
N SER A 206 18.83 14.12 2.60
CA SER A 206 19.50 13.78 3.85
C SER A 206 19.61 15.06 4.67
N VAL A 207 18.79 15.18 5.70
CA VAL A 207 18.97 16.20 6.70
C VAL A 207 20.05 15.71 7.66
N LYS A 208 21.27 16.25 7.53
CA LYS A 208 22.30 16.05 8.56
C LYS A 208 21.87 16.83 9.80
N THR A 209 21.37 16.14 10.79
CA THR A 209 21.13 16.74 12.10
C THR A 209 22.37 16.64 12.97
N GLN A 210 22.95 17.77 13.31
CA GLN A 210 23.92 17.85 14.40
C GLN A 210 23.16 17.68 15.72
N SER A 211 23.53 16.66 16.48
CA SER A 211 23.08 16.33 17.83
C SER A 211 21.57 16.08 18.01
N ILE A 212 21.15 14.83 17.89
CA ILE A 212 19.92 14.34 18.52
C ILE A 212 20.33 13.63 19.80
N GLN A 213 19.94 14.16 20.97
CA GLN A 213 19.97 13.39 22.21
C GLN A 213 18.79 12.41 22.18
N ILE A 214 19.08 11.14 21.96
CA ILE A 214 18.09 10.08 21.96
C ILE A 214 17.97 9.54 23.36
N LYS A 215 16.80 9.70 23.97
CA LYS A 215 16.43 9.04 25.22
C LYS A 215 15.43 7.94 24.88
N VAL A 216 15.89 6.70 24.85
CA VAL A 216 15.01 5.53 24.66
C VAL A 216 14.21 5.33 25.92
N ILE A 217 12.87 5.37 25.82
CA ILE A 217 11.98 5.16 26.96
C ILE A 217 11.12 4.01 26.55
N ASP A 218 10.75 3.14 26.20
CA ASP A 218 9.94 1.96 25.96
C ASP A 218 9.49 1.71 24.49
N LYS A 219 8.95 0.52 24.24
CA LYS A 219 8.69 -0.10 22.92
C LYS A 219 7.75 0.65 21.97
N ASN A 220 7.06 1.69 22.44
CA ASN A 220 6.21 2.59 21.66
C ASN A 220 6.50 4.06 21.91
N ASP A 221 7.66 4.37 22.49
CA ASP A 221 7.94 5.70 22.99
C ASP A 221 8.76 6.57 22.03
N LEU A 222 8.66 7.87 22.28
CA LEU A 222 9.41 8.91 21.61
C LEU A 222 10.91 8.65 21.73
N ILE A 223 11.58 8.34 20.64
CA ILE A 223 13.04 8.13 20.60
C ILE A 223 13.82 9.43 20.44
N GLY A 224 13.14 10.53 20.13
CA GLY A 224 13.75 11.84 19.95
C GLY A 224 12.80 12.84 19.30
N ALA A 225 13.33 14.02 18.97
CA ALA A 225 12.61 15.02 18.22
C ALA A 225 13.53 15.68 17.19
N ILE A 226 12.96 16.06 16.05
CA ILE A 226 13.63 16.83 15.01
C ILE A 226 12.85 18.10 14.74
N THR A 227 13.55 19.21 14.49
CA THR A 227 12.93 20.48 14.08
C THR A 227 13.30 20.79 12.65
N ILE A 228 12.30 21.01 11.79
CA ILE A 228 12.47 21.36 10.40
C ILE A 228 11.65 22.61 10.12
N ASN A 229 12.29 23.69 9.67
CA ASN A 229 11.64 24.97 9.39
C ASN A 229 10.77 25.49 10.56
N GLY A 230 11.26 25.32 11.80
CA GLY A 230 10.55 25.74 13.01
C GLY A 230 9.41 24.79 13.47
N VAL A 231 9.11 23.75 12.71
CA VAL A 231 8.11 22.73 13.09
C VAL A 231 8.81 21.56 13.79
N LYS A 232 8.30 21.17 14.95
CA LYS A 232 8.87 20.10 15.77
C LYS A 232 8.11 18.79 15.58
N TYR A 233 8.83 17.74 15.23
CA TYR A 233 8.33 16.39 15.02
C TYR A 233 8.90 15.45 16.07
N GLY A 234 8.06 14.61 16.66
CA GLY A 234 8.50 13.49 17.48
C GLY A 234 8.86 12.30 16.61
N LEU A 235 9.97 11.64 16.91
CA LEU A 235 10.45 10.42 16.27
C LEU A 235 10.00 9.22 17.11
N TYR A 236 9.26 8.31 16.52
CA TYR A 236 8.82 7.07 17.16
C TYR A 236 9.38 5.88 16.37
N SER A 237 10.16 5.04 17.03
CA SER A 237 10.61 3.80 16.40
C SER A 237 9.46 2.83 16.24
N VAL A 238 9.44 2.13 15.14
CA VAL A 238 8.48 1.09 14.83
C VAL A 238 9.18 -0.28 14.84
N ASP A 239 10.49 -0.29 14.77
CA ASP A 239 11.31 -1.50 14.85
C ASP A 239 11.80 -1.73 16.28
N ASP A 240 11.69 -2.94 16.78
CA ASP A 240 12.09 -3.39 18.13
C ASP A 240 13.59 -3.25 18.45
N VAL A 241 14.37 -2.60 17.59
CA VAL A 241 15.83 -2.71 17.64
C VAL A 241 16.52 -1.36 17.45
N ILE A 242 16.22 -0.42 18.32
CA ILE A 242 17.27 0.51 18.72
C ILE A 242 17.74 0.02 20.10
N SER A 243 18.68 -0.92 20.11
CA SER A 243 19.25 -1.43 21.34
C SER A 243 19.85 -0.29 22.17
N LYS A 244 19.78 -0.40 23.49
CA LYS A 244 20.32 0.59 24.45
C LYS A 244 21.82 0.86 24.31
N ASP A 245 22.54 0.05 23.53
CA ASP A 245 24.00 -0.01 23.49
C ASP A 245 24.66 0.65 22.27
N GLU A 246 23.92 1.14 21.30
CA GLU A 246 24.52 1.86 20.18
C GLU A 246 24.55 3.36 20.46
N ASN A 247 25.74 3.88 20.66
CA ASN A 247 26.03 5.33 20.73
C ASN A 247 25.67 5.97 19.37
N LYS A 248 24.53 6.68 19.29
CA LYS A 248 23.88 7.06 18.02
C LYS A 248 24.24 8.44 17.53
N THR A 249 25.51 8.78 17.64
CA THR A 249 26.11 9.92 16.94
C THR A 249 26.45 9.48 15.53
N GLY A 250 25.82 10.07 14.52
CA GLY A 250 26.13 9.82 13.11
C GLY A 250 24.99 9.23 12.26
N LEU A 251 23.77 9.10 12.79
CA LEU A 251 22.64 8.67 11.97
C LEU A 251 22.24 9.72 10.94
N THR A 252 22.08 9.27 9.69
CA THR A 252 21.50 10.09 8.63
C THR A 252 20.01 9.78 8.54
N TYR A 253 19.17 10.82 8.56
CA TYR A 253 17.72 10.67 8.50
C TYR A 253 17.20 11.06 7.11
N SER A 254 16.42 10.17 6.52
CA SER A 254 15.59 10.46 5.35
C SER A 254 14.14 10.57 5.82
N LEU A 255 13.50 11.69 5.53
CA LEU A 255 12.16 12.01 6.01
C LEU A 255 11.18 12.02 4.85
N SER A 256 10.00 11.46 5.06
CA SER A 256 8.85 11.59 4.16
C SER A 256 7.71 12.20 4.94
N LEU A 257 7.33 13.41 4.58
CA LEU A 257 6.28 14.18 5.22
C LEU A 257 5.05 14.27 4.32
N LYS A 258 3.90 14.43 4.93
CA LYS A 258 2.63 14.81 4.29
C LYS A 258 2.79 16.18 3.60
N ASP A 259 2.24 16.35 2.39
CA ASP A 259 2.39 17.56 1.57
C ASP A 259 1.90 18.84 2.27
N LYS A 260 0.87 18.74 3.08
CA LYS A 260 0.34 19.85 3.89
C LYS A 260 0.15 19.40 5.33
N ILE A 261 0.83 20.07 6.23
CA ILE A 261 0.75 19.83 7.68
C ILE A 261 0.19 21.11 8.31
N ASP A 262 -0.85 20.96 9.12
CA ASP A 262 -1.48 22.07 9.85
C ASP A 262 -1.74 21.72 11.32
N ARG A 263 -2.25 22.69 12.09
CA ARG A 263 -2.50 22.52 13.52
C ARG A 263 -3.46 21.39 13.88
N ARG A 264 -4.31 20.94 12.95
CA ARG A 264 -5.22 19.79 13.15
C ARG A 264 -4.48 18.46 13.16
N ASP A 265 -3.23 18.46 12.73
CA ASP A 265 -2.36 17.28 12.72
C ASP A 265 -1.54 17.13 14.01
N LEU A 266 -1.68 18.05 14.97
CA LEU A 266 -1.01 17.93 16.28
C LEU A 266 -1.34 16.59 16.96
N GLY A 267 -0.30 15.88 17.37
CA GLY A 267 -0.40 14.54 17.96
C GLY A 267 -0.63 13.41 16.96
N LYS A 268 -0.76 13.69 15.67
CA LYS A 268 -0.97 12.67 14.62
C LYS A 268 0.33 12.35 13.89
N VAL A 269 0.38 11.15 13.29
CA VAL A 269 1.45 10.76 12.37
C VAL A 269 1.30 11.59 11.10
N VAL A 270 2.35 12.33 10.76
CA VAL A 270 2.40 13.21 9.59
C VAL A 270 3.47 12.80 8.59
N GLY A 271 4.15 11.70 8.84
CA GLY A 271 5.19 11.19 7.98
C GLY A 271 5.92 10.00 8.57
N THR A 272 6.96 9.57 7.88
CA THR A 272 7.86 8.50 8.30
C THR A 272 9.30 8.95 8.18
N PHE A 273 10.20 8.28 8.89
CA PHE A 273 11.64 8.47 8.73
C PHE A 273 12.36 7.15 8.52
N ILE A 274 13.55 7.25 7.91
CA ILE A 274 14.55 6.20 7.92
C ILE A 274 15.80 6.81 8.52
N ALA A 275 16.35 6.15 9.53
CA ALA A 275 17.65 6.46 10.07
C ALA A 275 18.65 5.42 9.54
N THR A 276 19.74 5.86 8.93
CA THR A 276 20.80 4.99 8.42
C THR A 276 22.07 5.24 9.24
N GLY A 277 22.59 4.19 9.86
CA GLY A 277 23.85 4.23 10.61
C GLY A 277 25.08 4.01 9.72
N ASP A 278 26.27 4.22 10.29
CA ASP A 278 27.55 4.06 9.61
C ASP A 278 27.75 2.62 9.06
N ASN A 279 27.14 1.63 9.69
CA ASN A 279 27.11 0.21 9.25
C ASN A 279 26.08 -0.06 8.15
N LYS A 280 25.45 0.96 7.55
CA LYS A 280 24.37 0.88 6.55
C LYS A 280 23.09 0.20 7.06
N LYS A 281 22.97 -0.06 8.36
CA LYS A 281 21.73 -0.58 8.93
C LYS A 281 20.67 0.53 8.91
N GLU A 282 19.48 0.20 8.42
CA GLU A 282 18.36 1.13 8.31
C GLU A 282 17.32 0.85 9.41
N TYR A 283 16.84 1.90 10.03
CA TYR A 283 15.76 1.88 11.01
C TYR A 283 14.62 2.74 10.49
N THR A 284 13.39 2.28 10.63
CA THR A 284 12.21 3.02 10.18
C THR A 284 11.35 3.43 11.36
N GLY A 285 10.63 4.54 11.21
CA GLY A 285 9.74 4.99 12.24
C GLY A 285 8.75 6.05 11.77
N ALA A 286 7.88 6.46 12.68
CA ALA A 286 6.84 7.45 12.43
C ALA A 286 7.27 8.85 12.92
N LEU A 287 6.89 9.87 12.14
CA LEU A 287 6.99 11.27 12.50
C LEU A 287 5.63 11.75 13.01
N VAL A 288 5.58 12.18 14.24
CA VAL A 288 4.37 12.74 14.87
C VAL A 288 4.54 14.24 15.06
N LEU A 289 3.58 15.03 14.59
CA LEU A 289 3.61 16.48 14.77
C LEU A 289 3.46 16.82 16.26
N ARG A 290 4.44 17.51 16.85
CA ARG A 290 4.45 17.88 18.26
C ARG A 290 4.22 19.36 18.50
N GLU A 291 4.76 20.21 17.64
CA GLU A 291 4.71 21.64 17.83
C GLU A 291 4.81 22.35 16.48
N MET A 292 4.06 23.41 16.29
CA MET A 292 4.16 24.31 15.15
C MET A 292 4.52 25.71 15.62
N PRO A 293 5.25 26.52 14.82
CA PRO A 293 5.47 27.91 15.14
C PRO A 293 4.16 28.67 15.36
N LYS A 294 4.19 29.64 16.25
CA LYS A 294 3.05 30.52 16.53
C LYS A 294 2.65 31.38 15.34
#